data_5797daaf83874fa0460e7105a4971d5c
#
_entry.id   5797daaf83874fa0460e7105a4971d5c
#
_cell.length_a   1.000
_cell.length_b   1.000
_cell.length_c   1.000
_cell.angle_alpha   90.00
_cell.angle_beta   90.00
_cell.angle_gamma   90.00
#
_symmetry.space_group_name_H-M   'P 1'
#
loop_
_entity.id
_entity.type
_entity.pdbx_description
1 polymer ?
#
loop_
_entity_poly.entity_id
_entity_poly.type
_entity_poly.pdbx_seq_one_letter_code
_entity_poly.pdbx_strand_id
1 'polypeptide(L)'
;LARVQSSPTFPRLGILGKGSDFTFLSMELLGPSLSTILKLIPGGKFSFSTAIRASYHILKCIEALHIFGYIHRDLKPGNILTREGTEYPLCLIDFGLSRMYINPTTGKHLPNRDKVGFRGTRAYASINAHNLRDLSRRDDLISWFYIIYEFIIEPLPWRKVENKVQILTKKENFDVASKVSPVAPELFEIWRSINSLKFED
;
A
#
# COMPACT_ATOMS: atom_id res chain seq x y z
N LEU A 1 14.30 5.35 -3.00
CA LEU A 1 14.33 4.62 -4.29
C LEU A 1 15.70 4.02 -4.58
N ALA A 2 16.82 4.77 -4.40
CA ALA A 2 18.16 4.27 -4.74
C ALA A 2 18.54 2.93 -4.05
N ARG A 3 18.06 2.69 -2.85
CA ARG A 3 18.39 1.47 -2.07
C ARG A 3 17.63 0.21 -2.53
N VAL A 4 16.60 0.34 -3.34
CA VAL A 4 15.74 -0.77 -3.77
C VAL A 4 15.93 -1.15 -5.25
N GLN A 5 16.97 -0.62 -5.90
CA GLN A 5 17.17 -0.76 -7.35
C GLN A 5 17.49 -2.17 -7.82
N SER A 6 17.86 -3.09 -6.94
CA SER A 6 18.04 -4.50 -7.31
C SER A 6 16.73 -5.27 -7.45
N SER A 7 15.58 -4.69 -7.08
CA SER A 7 14.27 -5.31 -7.26
C SER A 7 13.56 -4.77 -8.49
N PRO A 8 13.00 -5.63 -9.34
CA PRO A 8 12.22 -5.22 -10.51
C PRO A 8 10.83 -4.66 -10.16
N THR A 9 10.40 -4.71 -8.91
CA THR A 9 9.09 -4.21 -8.46
C THR A 9 9.06 -2.69 -8.24
N PHE A 10 10.20 -2.02 -8.45
CA PHE A 10 10.33 -0.56 -8.32
C PHE A 10 10.83 0.06 -9.63
N PRO A 11 10.50 1.34 -9.89
CA PRO A 11 10.99 2.00 -11.09
C PRO A 11 12.51 2.12 -11.09
N ARG A 12 13.12 1.96 -12.23
CA ARG A 12 14.56 2.17 -12.39
C ARG A 12 14.88 3.64 -12.17
N LEU A 13 15.89 3.88 -11.36
CA LEU A 13 16.42 5.20 -11.10
C LEU A 13 17.28 5.63 -12.30
N GLY A 14 17.03 6.82 -12.83
CA GLY A 14 17.86 7.46 -13.81
C GLY A 14 18.84 8.45 -13.16
N ILE A 15 18.80 9.70 -13.56
CA ILE A 15 19.74 10.74 -13.12
C ILE A 15 19.17 11.50 -11.93
N LEU A 16 19.98 11.66 -10.90
CA LEU A 16 19.77 12.63 -9.83
C LEU A 16 20.64 13.86 -10.13
N GLY A 17 20.00 15.01 -10.24
CA GLY A 17 20.68 16.25 -10.55
C GLY A 17 20.22 17.41 -9.67
N LYS A 18 21.02 18.47 -9.68
CA LYS A 18 20.72 19.73 -8.96
C LYS A 18 20.83 20.88 -9.94
N GLY A 19 19.78 21.67 -10.09
CA GLY A 19 19.80 22.97 -10.72
C GLY A 19 20.17 24.07 -9.73
N SER A 20 20.04 25.33 -10.14
CA SER A 20 20.27 26.48 -9.26
C SER A 20 19.32 26.47 -8.05
N ASP A 21 18.03 26.23 -8.28
CA ASP A 21 16.98 26.41 -7.31
C ASP A 21 16.12 25.15 -7.06
N PHE A 22 16.48 24.03 -7.71
CA PHE A 22 15.74 22.77 -7.60
C PHE A 22 16.66 21.55 -7.66
N THR A 23 16.18 20.47 -7.08
CA THR A 23 16.77 19.13 -7.27
C THR A 23 15.79 18.30 -8.07
N PHE A 24 16.29 17.55 -9.06
CA PHE A 24 15.47 16.68 -9.87
C PHE A 24 15.96 15.22 -9.84
N LEU A 25 15.01 14.36 -10.05
CA LEU A 25 15.22 12.92 -10.18
C LEU A 25 14.53 12.45 -11.45
N SER A 26 15.25 11.83 -12.37
CA SER A 26 14.64 11.08 -13.46
C SER A 26 14.49 9.61 -13.08
N MET A 27 13.44 8.99 -13.58
CA MET A 27 13.20 7.57 -13.39
C MET A 27 12.53 6.99 -14.64
N GLU A 28 12.46 5.68 -14.68
CA GLU A 28 11.74 4.94 -15.71
C GLU A 28 10.34 5.49 -15.92
N LEU A 29 9.94 5.67 -17.17
CA LEU A 29 8.56 5.99 -17.52
C LEU A 29 7.72 4.73 -17.42
N LEU A 30 6.76 4.73 -16.51
CA LEU A 30 5.82 3.64 -16.29
C LEU A 30 4.47 3.92 -16.97
N GLY A 31 3.65 2.91 -17.11
CA GLY A 31 2.28 3.04 -17.58
C GLY A 31 1.34 3.69 -16.54
N PRO A 32 0.02 3.71 -16.80
CA PRO A 32 -0.96 4.34 -15.93
C PRO A 32 -1.03 3.65 -14.56
N SER A 33 -1.43 4.42 -13.55
CA SER A 33 -1.72 3.87 -12.22
C SER A 33 -3.00 3.03 -12.22
N LEU A 34 -3.11 2.08 -11.28
CA LEU A 34 -4.34 1.30 -11.13
C LEU A 34 -5.56 2.19 -10.86
N SER A 35 -5.38 3.34 -10.19
CA SER A 35 -6.50 4.28 -10.00
C SER A 35 -6.91 4.97 -11.29
N THR A 36 -5.99 5.21 -12.22
CA THR A 36 -6.28 5.75 -13.55
C THR A 36 -7.03 4.71 -14.39
N ILE A 37 -6.56 3.47 -14.39
CA ILE A 37 -7.19 2.36 -15.11
C ILE A 37 -8.63 2.16 -14.62
N LEU A 38 -8.86 2.11 -13.30
CA LEU A 38 -10.21 1.97 -12.73
C LEU A 38 -11.19 3.05 -13.20
N LYS A 39 -10.72 4.27 -13.44
CA LYS A 39 -11.57 5.35 -13.98
C LYS A 39 -11.90 5.19 -15.45
N LEU A 40 -11.06 4.48 -16.20
CA LEU A 40 -11.21 4.32 -17.65
C LEU A 40 -12.03 3.07 -18.03
N ILE A 41 -12.08 2.06 -17.17
CA ILE A 41 -12.84 0.85 -17.45
C ILE A 41 -14.33 1.05 -17.13
N PRO A 42 -15.22 0.48 -17.96
CA PRO A 42 -16.67 0.52 -17.71
C PRO A 42 -17.00 -0.07 -16.32
N GLY A 43 -17.83 0.64 -15.57
CA GLY A 43 -18.19 0.23 -14.21
C GLY A 43 -17.13 0.47 -13.13
N GLY A 44 -15.93 0.97 -13.48
CA GLY A 44 -14.89 1.33 -12.50
C GLY A 44 -14.38 0.16 -11.65
N LYS A 45 -14.51 -1.08 -12.14
CA LYS A 45 -14.18 -2.30 -11.37
C LYS A 45 -13.43 -3.31 -12.24
N PHE A 46 -12.41 -3.94 -11.66
CA PHE A 46 -11.71 -5.06 -12.29
C PHE A 46 -12.58 -6.32 -12.31
N SER A 47 -12.33 -7.23 -13.27
CA SER A 47 -12.81 -8.60 -13.13
C SER A 47 -12.17 -9.27 -11.91
N PHE A 48 -12.83 -10.25 -11.32
CA PHE A 48 -12.31 -10.98 -10.18
C PHE A 48 -10.89 -11.53 -10.44
N SER A 49 -10.67 -12.15 -11.60
CA SER A 49 -9.36 -12.68 -11.99
C SER A 49 -8.29 -11.59 -12.08
N THR A 50 -8.62 -10.42 -12.68
CA THR A 50 -7.70 -9.28 -12.76
C THR A 50 -7.38 -8.73 -11.38
N ALA A 51 -8.39 -8.58 -10.52
CA ALA A 51 -8.22 -8.10 -9.16
C ALA A 51 -7.29 -9.01 -8.33
N ILE A 52 -7.47 -10.34 -8.41
CA ILE A 52 -6.59 -11.31 -7.72
C ILE A 52 -5.15 -11.23 -8.23
N ARG A 53 -4.96 -11.19 -9.55
CA ARG A 53 -3.60 -11.05 -10.14
C ARG A 53 -2.93 -9.75 -9.72
N ALA A 54 -3.66 -8.63 -9.79
CA ALA A 54 -3.15 -7.34 -9.33
C ALA A 54 -2.77 -7.40 -7.85
N SER A 55 -3.63 -7.99 -7.01
CA SER A 55 -3.40 -8.18 -5.57
C SER A 55 -2.11 -8.94 -5.28
N TYR A 56 -1.86 -10.04 -6.01
CA TYR A 56 -0.64 -10.81 -5.90
C TYR A 56 0.60 -9.98 -6.23
N HIS A 57 0.59 -9.25 -7.35
CA HIS A 57 1.73 -8.43 -7.75
C HIS A 57 1.96 -7.22 -6.82
N ILE A 58 0.89 -6.64 -6.26
CA ILE A 58 1.01 -5.60 -5.22
C ILE A 58 1.69 -6.18 -3.98
N LEU A 59 1.28 -7.37 -3.55
CA LEU A 59 1.89 -8.04 -2.40
C LEU A 59 3.38 -8.33 -2.65
N LYS A 60 3.77 -8.71 -3.87
CA LYS A 60 5.19 -8.86 -4.26
C LYS A 60 5.98 -7.56 -4.18
N CYS A 61 5.37 -6.43 -4.53
CA CYS A 61 6.01 -5.11 -4.33
C CYS A 61 6.22 -4.79 -2.84
N ILE A 62 5.21 -5.08 -2.00
CA ILE A 62 5.28 -4.86 -0.55
C ILE A 62 6.35 -5.78 0.07
N GLU A 63 6.33 -7.06 -0.25
CA GLU A 63 7.33 -8.04 0.20
C GLU A 63 8.76 -7.56 -0.12
N ALA A 64 8.99 -7.17 -1.38
CA ALA A 64 10.29 -6.65 -1.79
C ALA A 64 10.70 -5.43 -0.96
N LEU A 65 9.79 -4.47 -0.73
CA LEU A 65 10.09 -3.28 0.08
C LEU A 65 10.43 -3.65 1.53
N HIS A 66 9.67 -4.58 2.11
CA HIS A 66 9.89 -5.06 3.48
C HIS A 66 11.22 -5.82 3.61
N ILE A 67 11.63 -6.61 2.60
CA ILE A 67 12.95 -7.27 2.56
C ILE A 67 14.09 -6.23 2.58
N PHE A 68 13.92 -5.08 1.90
CA PHE A 68 14.87 -3.97 1.99
C PHE A 68 14.86 -3.20 3.32
N GLY A 69 14.02 -3.62 4.27
CA GLY A 69 13.92 -3.00 5.59
C GLY A 69 13.07 -1.74 5.66
N TYR A 70 12.21 -1.49 4.66
CA TYR A 70 11.35 -0.31 4.60
C TYR A 70 9.87 -0.68 4.65
N ILE A 71 9.06 0.20 5.22
CA ILE A 71 7.60 0.22 5.10
C ILE A 71 7.18 1.41 4.24
N HIS A 72 6.10 1.27 3.48
CA HIS A 72 5.64 2.29 2.52
C HIS A 72 4.83 3.42 3.18
N ARG A 73 3.83 3.06 3.98
CA ARG A 73 2.92 3.92 4.75
C ARG A 73 1.93 4.76 3.94
N ASP A 74 1.91 4.64 2.60
CA ASP A 74 0.91 5.28 1.73
C ASP A 74 0.54 4.39 0.53
N LEU A 75 0.25 3.12 0.79
CA LEU A 75 -0.24 2.22 -0.24
C LEU A 75 -1.64 2.63 -0.67
N LYS A 76 -1.80 2.80 -1.98
CA LYS A 76 -3.07 3.14 -2.65
C LYS A 76 -2.98 2.81 -4.14
N PRO A 77 -4.10 2.63 -4.85
CA PRO A 77 -4.08 2.34 -6.28
C PRO A 77 -3.36 3.40 -7.13
N GLY A 78 -3.29 4.65 -6.65
CA GLY A 78 -2.57 5.74 -7.32
C GLY A 78 -1.05 5.61 -7.29
N ASN A 79 -0.49 4.87 -6.31
CA ASN A 79 0.94 4.65 -6.15
C ASN A 79 1.40 3.30 -6.74
N ILE A 80 0.53 2.61 -7.48
CA ILE A 80 0.83 1.35 -8.15
C ILE A 80 0.62 1.56 -9.63
N LEU A 81 1.71 1.54 -10.40
CA LEU A 81 1.73 1.80 -11.83
C LEU A 81 1.97 0.51 -12.61
N THR A 82 1.43 0.46 -13.82
CA THR A 82 1.68 -0.66 -14.72
C THR A 82 3.04 -0.57 -15.38
N ARG A 83 3.63 -1.74 -15.69
CA ARG A 83 4.82 -1.89 -16.52
C ARG A 83 4.56 -2.99 -17.54
N GLU A 84 4.76 -2.69 -18.80
CA GLU A 84 4.57 -3.64 -19.89
C GLU A 84 5.81 -4.49 -20.15
N GLY A 85 5.61 -5.67 -20.75
CA GLY A 85 6.69 -6.51 -21.27
C GLY A 85 7.57 -7.18 -20.22
N THR A 86 7.11 -7.31 -18.96
CA THR A 86 7.88 -7.94 -17.89
C THR A 86 7.04 -8.89 -17.03
N GLU A 87 7.71 -9.81 -16.32
CA GLU A 87 7.07 -10.67 -15.31
C GLU A 87 6.56 -9.90 -14.09
N TYR A 88 6.98 -8.64 -13.94
CA TYR A 88 6.59 -7.73 -12.85
C TYR A 88 5.74 -6.59 -13.41
N PRO A 89 4.47 -6.87 -13.73
CA PRO A 89 3.60 -5.94 -14.44
C PRO A 89 3.16 -4.73 -13.62
N LEU A 90 3.48 -4.72 -12.32
CA LEU A 90 3.19 -3.62 -11.42
C LEU A 90 4.45 -3.11 -10.73
N CYS A 91 4.53 -1.79 -10.59
CA CYS A 91 5.58 -1.08 -9.87
C CYS A 91 5.00 -0.22 -8.76
N LEU A 92 5.62 -0.27 -7.60
CA LEU A 92 5.31 0.61 -6.48
C LEU A 92 6.16 1.88 -6.56
N ILE A 93 5.49 3.03 -6.42
CA ILE A 93 6.12 4.35 -6.49
C ILE A 93 5.80 5.18 -5.24
N ASP A 94 6.41 6.38 -5.17
CA ASP A 94 6.17 7.38 -4.12
C ASP A 94 6.62 6.93 -2.73
N PHE A 95 7.92 6.91 -2.52
CA PHE A 95 8.54 6.57 -1.24
C PHE A 95 8.68 7.79 -0.29
N GLY A 96 7.99 8.90 -0.58
CA GLY A 96 8.07 10.15 0.21
C GLY A 96 7.67 9.98 1.68
N LEU A 97 6.78 9.02 1.96
CA LEU A 97 6.36 8.68 3.32
C LEU A 97 7.05 7.41 3.85
N SER A 98 7.87 6.72 3.06
CA SER A 98 8.48 5.45 3.47
C SER A 98 9.43 5.63 4.63
N ARG A 99 9.57 4.58 5.43
CA ARG A 99 10.44 4.56 6.61
C ARG A 99 11.14 3.22 6.76
N MET A 100 12.40 3.28 7.16
CA MET A 100 13.13 2.10 7.61
C MET A 100 12.53 1.60 8.92
N TYR A 101 12.24 0.31 9.01
CA TYR A 101 11.72 -0.35 10.21
C TYR A 101 12.76 -1.29 10.88
N ILE A 102 13.86 -1.55 10.19
CA ILE A 102 14.98 -2.36 10.68
C ILE A 102 16.18 -1.44 10.93
N ASN A 103 16.88 -1.67 12.02
CA ASN A 103 18.21 -1.09 12.25
C ASN A 103 19.20 -1.75 11.29
N PRO A 104 19.87 -1.01 10.39
CA PRO A 104 20.73 -1.59 9.36
C PRO A 104 22.00 -2.25 9.92
N THR A 105 22.41 -1.87 11.13
CA THR A 105 23.61 -2.42 11.78
C THR A 105 23.31 -3.70 12.54
N THR A 106 22.15 -3.76 13.22
CA THR A 106 21.83 -4.89 14.11
C THR A 106 20.83 -5.88 13.49
N GLY A 107 20.18 -5.53 12.38
CA GLY A 107 19.11 -6.30 11.76
C GLY A 107 17.82 -6.38 12.57
N LYS A 108 17.76 -5.73 13.75
CA LYS A 108 16.60 -5.78 14.63
C LYS A 108 15.56 -4.75 14.24
N HIS A 109 14.29 -5.08 14.49
CA HIS A 109 13.17 -4.13 14.35
C HIS A 109 13.42 -2.88 15.21
N LEU A 110 13.15 -1.70 14.63
CA LEU A 110 13.24 -0.44 15.38
C LEU A 110 12.12 -0.38 16.42
N PRO A 111 12.38 0.21 17.60
CA PRO A 111 11.35 0.33 18.63
C PRO A 111 10.18 1.19 18.18
N ASN A 112 9.01 0.89 18.72
CA ASN A 112 7.81 1.67 18.53
C ASN A 112 8.03 3.10 19.08
N ARG A 113 7.61 4.09 18.32
CA ARG A 113 7.69 5.50 18.72
C ARG A 113 6.34 5.97 19.27
N ASP A 114 6.40 6.76 20.31
CA ASP A 114 5.24 7.45 20.82
C ASP A 114 4.91 8.71 19.98
N LYS A 115 3.62 9.05 19.93
CA LYS A 115 3.10 10.32 19.39
C LYS A 115 3.62 10.67 17.99
N VAL A 116 3.37 9.79 17.02
CA VAL A 116 3.63 10.08 15.62
C VAL A 116 2.44 10.83 14.98
N GLY A 117 2.71 11.69 14.00
CA GLY A 117 1.64 12.33 13.23
C GLY A 117 1.00 11.35 12.23
N PHE A 118 -0.24 11.65 11.79
CA PHE A 118 -0.89 10.88 10.73
C PHE A 118 -0.03 10.84 9.47
N ARG A 119 0.07 9.66 8.86
CA ARG A 119 0.75 9.42 7.58
C ARG A 119 -0.14 8.58 6.68
N GLY A 120 -0.10 8.84 5.38
CA GLY A 120 -0.80 8.11 4.35
C GLY A 120 -2.10 8.73 3.87
N THR A 121 -2.80 8.02 3.02
CA THR A 121 -4.10 8.40 2.44
C THR A 121 -5.23 7.83 3.31
N ARG A 122 -6.09 8.69 3.85
CA ARG A 122 -7.12 8.34 4.84
C ARG A 122 -7.96 7.11 4.46
N ALA A 123 -8.30 6.97 3.17
CA ALA A 123 -9.11 5.85 2.72
C ALA A 123 -8.42 4.49 2.97
N TYR A 124 -7.12 4.40 2.75
CA TYR A 124 -6.37 3.14 2.82
C TYR A 124 -5.53 2.97 4.09
N ALA A 125 -5.32 4.04 4.86
CA ALA A 125 -4.54 4.01 6.09
C ALA A 125 -5.17 3.07 7.15
N SER A 126 -4.34 2.37 7.91
CA SER A 126 -4.79 1.50 9.02
C SER A 126 -5.44 2.29 10.15
N ILE A 127 -6.17 1.61 11.03
CA ILE A 127 -6.69 2.18 12.28
C ILE A 127 -5.53 2.72 13.14
N ASN A 128 -4.36 2.07 13.14
CA ASN A 128 -3.18 2.55 13.85
C ASN A 128 -2.74 3.93 13.36
N ALA A 129 -2.75 4.18 12.04
CA ALA A 129 -2.43 5.48 11.47
C ALA A 129 -3.42 6.58 11.92
N HIS A 130 -4.72 6.28 11.96
CA HIS A 130 -5.75 7.21 12.45
C HIS A 130 -5.59 7.52 13.93
N ASN A 131 -5.17 6.54 14.73
CA ASN A 131 -4.87 6.68 16.14
C ASN A 131 -3.48 7.24 16.43
N LEU A 132 -2.78 7.75 15.41
CA LEU A 132 -1.46 8.38 15.53
C LEU A 132 -0.41 7.47 16.18
N ARG A 133 -0.54 6.15 16.00
CA ARG A 133 0.44 5.14 16.44
C ARG A 133 1.52 4.97 15.39
N ASP A 134 2.69 4.51 15.81
CA ASP A 134 3.77 4.18 14.87
C ASP A 134 3.36 2.99 13.98
N LEU A 135 3.74 3.04 12.71
CA LEU A 135 3.34 2.06 11.71
C LEU A 135 4.46 1.06 11.48
N SER A 136 4.07 -0.17 11.17
CA SER A 136 4.96 -1.28 10.85
C SER A 136 4.49 -2.02 9.58
N ARG A 137 5.09 -3.17 9.29
CA ARG A 137 4.74 -3.99 8.10
C ARG A 137 3.25 -4.33 8.03
N ARG A 138 2.63 -4.65 9.17
CA ARG A 138 1.19 -4.97 9.24
C ARG A 138 0.30 -3.85 8.69
N ASP A 139 0.71 -2.59 8.84
CA ASP A 139 -0.09 -1.44 8.40
C ASP A 139 -0.09 -1.31 6.87
N ASP A 140 1.02 -1.67 6.20
CA ASP A 140 1.07 -1.81 4.75
C ASP A 140 0.16 -2.96 4.26
N LEU A 141 0.14 -4.10 4.98
CA LEU A 141 -0.75 -5.22 4.66
C LEU A 141 -2.23 -4.88 4.87
N ILE A 142 -2.57 -4.09 5.88
CA ILE A 142 -3.93 -3.58 6.07
C ILE A 142 -4.32 -2.66 4.91
N SER A 143 -3.42 -1.77 4.47
CA SER A 143 -3.67 -0.91 3.31
C SER A 143 -3.86 -1.73 2.02
N TRP A 144 -3.05 -2.77 1.82
CA TRP A 144 -3.20 -3.73 0.74
C TRP A 144 -4.57 -4.43 0.78
N PHE A 145 -5.02 -4.89 1.95
CA PHE A 145 -6.33 -5.50 2.10
C PHE A 145 -7.47 -4.54 1.69
N TYR A 146 -7.43 -3.27 2.10
CA TYR A 146 -8.43 -2.28 1.69
C TYR A 146 -8.43 -2.03 0.17
N ILE A 147 -7.26 -2.07 -0.47
CA ILE A 147 -7.15 -1.96 -1.93
C ILE A 147 -7.85 -3.16 -2.61
N ILE A 148 -7.58 -4.38 -2.15
CA ILE A 148 -8.19 -5.59 -2.71
C ILE A 148 -9.68 -5.64 -2.45
N TYR A 149 -10.13 -5.28 -1.26
CA TYR A 149 -11.54 -5.17 -0.94
C TYR A 149 -12.27 -4.27 -1.97
N GLU A 150 -11.70 -3.11 -2.26
CA GLU A 150 -12.27 -2.16 -3.23
C GLU A 150 -12.26 -2.72 -4.66
N PHE A 151 -11.27 -3.54 -5.02
CA PHE A 151 -11.19 -4.16 -6.33
C PHE A 151 -12.18 -5.30 -6.56
N ILE A 152 -12.47 -6.09 -5.52
CA ILE A 152 -13.25 -7.34 -5.63
C ILE A 152 -14.69 -7.14 -5.20
N ILE A 153 -14.93 -6.43 -4.09
CA ILE A 153 -16.23 -6.41 -3.42
C ILE A 153 -17.02 -5.16 -3.78
N GLU A 154 -16.67 -4.03 -3.20
CA GLU A 154 -17.37 -2.75 -3.38
C GLU A 154 -16.48 -1.58 -2.93
N PRO A 155 -16.82 -0.33 -3.25
CA PRO A 155 -16.11 0.82 -2.70
C PRO A 155 -16.09 0.79 -1.17
N LEU A 156 -14.95 1.16 -0.57
CA LEU A 156 -14.81 1.22 0.88
C LEU A 156 -15.91 2.10 1.50
N PRO A 157 -16.58 1.65 2.60
CA PRO A 157 -17.71 2.37 3.20
C PRO A 157 -17.41 3.80 3.64
N TRP A 158 -16.14 4.15 3.77
CA TRP A 158 -15.64 5.48 4.10
C TRP A 158 -15.04 6.24 2.92
N ARG A 159 -15.13 5.72 1.69
CA ARG A 159 -14.44 6.28 0.51
C ARG A 159 -14.80 7.75 0.23
N LYS A 160 -16.06 8.12 0.46
CA LYS A 160 -16.60 9.46 0.23
C LYS A 160 -16.71 10.31 1.51
N VAL A 161 -16.19 9.82 2.63
CA VAL A 161 -16.25 10.52 3.93
C VAL A 161 -15.02 11.42 4.06
N GLU A 162 -15.22 12.69 4.37
CA GLU A 162 -14.14 13.67 4.54
C GLU A 162 -13.69 13.78 6.00
N ASN A 163 -14.62 13.66 6.95
CA ASN A 163 -14.36 13.79 8.37
C ASN A 163 -13.52 12.62 8.89
N LYS A 164 -12.33 12.93 9.41
CA LYS A 164 -11.37 11.95 9.89
C LYS A 164 -11.90 11.06 11.04
N VAL A 165 -12.71 11.61 11.92
CA VAL A 165 -13.30 10.86 13.05
C VAL A 165 -14.32 9.86 12.52
N GLN A 166 -15.21 10.29 11.63
CA GLN A 166 -16.19 9.40 11.02
C GLN A 166 -15.52 8.28 10.20
N ILE A 167 -14.40 8.55 9.51
CA ILE A 167 -13.63 7.52 8.81
C ILE A 167 -13.14 6.47 9.81
N LEU A 168 -12.53 6.91 10.92
CA LEU A 168 -12.04 6.01 11.96
C LEU A 168 -13.18 5.16 12.53
N THR A 169 -14.28 5.79 12.97
CA THR A 169 -15.46 5.06 13.48
C THR A 169 -15.99 4.01 12.50
N LYS A 170 -16.06 4.36 11.19
CA LYS A 170 -16.48 3.39 10.18
C LYS A 170 -15.50 2.22 10.03
N LYS A 171 -14.20 2.44 10.15
CA LYS A 171 -13.19 1.38 10.11
C LYS A 171 -13.24 0.48 11.33
N GLU A 172 -13.42 1.05 12.52
CA GLU A 172 -13.54 0.30 13.78
C GLU A 172 -14.79 -0.60 13.81
N ASN A 173 -15.89 -0.14 13.21
CA ASN A 173 -17.15 -0.88 13.13
C ASN A 173 -17.32 -1.69 11.83
N PHE A 174 -16.24 -1.85 11.05
CA PHE A 174 -16.33 -2.52 9.75
C PHE A 174 -16.36 -4.04 9.91
N ASP A 175 -17.54 -4.61 9.68
CA ASP A 175 -17.73 -6.07 9.70
C ASP A 175 -17.22 -6.71 8.40
N VAL A 176 -15.92 -7.04 8.42
CA VAL A 176 -15.25 -7.70 7.31
C VAL A 176 -15.83 -9.09 7.05
N ALA A 177 -16.24 -9.82 8.09
CA ALA A 177 -16.76 -11.17 7.96
C ALA A 177 -18.02 -11.19 7.08
N SER A 178 -19.00 -10.35 7.38
CA SER A 178 -20.27 -10.31 6.64
C SER A 178 -20.08 -9.85 5.18
N LYS A 179 -19.07 -9.02 4.92
CA LYS A 179 -18.83 -8.44 3.60
C LYS A 179 -17.96 -9.31 2.70
N VAL A 180 -16.94 -9.96 3.26
CA VAL A 180 -15.90 -10.64 2.50
C VAL A 180 -16.15 -12.14 2.38
N SER A 181 -16.56 -12.83 3.46
CA SER A 181 -16.72 -14.29 3.45
C SER A 181 -17.67 -14.82 2.39
N PRO A 182 -18.81 -14.16 2.05
CA PRO A 182 -19.71 -14.65 1.01
C PRO A 182 -19.13 -14.59 -0.40
N VAL A 183 -18.11 -13.74 -0.63
CA VAL A 183 -17.55 -13.46 -1.96
C VAL A 183 -16.17 -14.11 -2.12
N ALA A 184 -15.34 -14.07 -1.07
CA ALA A 184 -13.97 -14.53 -1.06
C ALA A 184 -13.56 -15.00 0.35
N PRO A 185 -13.98 -16.21 0.78
CA PRO A 185 -13.71 -16.71 2.14
C PRO A 185 -12.21 -16.78 2.45
N GLU A 186 -11.36 -17.08 1.46
CA GLU A 186 -9.90 -17.10 1.63
C GLU A 186 -9.35 -15.70 1.95
N LEU A 187 -9.93 -14.66 1.36
CA LEU A 187 -9.54 -13.29 1.65
C LEU A 187 -9.92 -12.89 3.10
N PHE A 188 -11.01 -13.45 3.63
CA PHE A 188 -11.35 -13.26 5.03
C PHE A 188 -10.34 -13.93 5.97
N GLU A 189 -9.87 -15.13 5.67
CA GLU A 189 -8.81 -15.80 6.45
C GLU A 189 -7.49 -15.01 6.41
N ILE A 190 -7.14 -14.45 5.24
CA ILE A 190 -5.99 -13.55 5.11
C ILE A 190 -6.18 -12.32 5.99
N TRP A 191 -7.36 -11.71 5.99
CA TRP A 191 -7.65 -10.58 6.87
C TRP A 191 -7.48 -10.91 8.34
N ARG A 192 -7.99 -12.05 8.80
CA ARG A 192 -7.81 -12.51 10.19
C ARG A 192 -6.34 -12.61 10.56
N SER A 193 -5.55 -13.19 9.67
CA SER A 193 -4.09 -13.32 9.85
C SER A 193 -3.42 -11.96 9.94
N ILE A 194 -3.70 -11.03 9.02
CA ILE A 194 -3.15 -9.67 9.04
C ILE A 194 -3.55 -8.93 10.31
N ASN A 195 -4.82 -9.03 10.72
CA ASN A 195 -5.34 -8.30 11.88
C ASN A 195 -4.81 -8.84 13.22
N SER A 196 -4.26 -10.06 13.24
CA SER A 196 -3.60 -10.65 14.42
C SER A 196 -2.14 -10.22 14.59
N LEU A 197 -1.52 -9.63 13.57
CA LEU A 197 -0.10 -9.23 13.61
C LEU A 197 0.16 -8.14 14.64
N LYS A 198 1.29 -8.26 15.32
CA LYS A 198 1.82 -7.25 16.25
C LYS A 198 2.70 -6.25 15.50
N PHE A 199 3.23 -5.27 16.23
CA PHE A 199 4.05 -4.20 15.65
C PHE A 199 5.36 -4.73 15.06
N GLU A 200 5.96 -5.73 15.68
CA GLU A 200 7.26 -6.30 15.28
C GLU A 200 7.15 -7.40 14.21
N ASP A 201 5.94 -7.91 13.92
CA ASP A 201 5.71 -8.99 12.94
C ASP A 201 5.90 -8.54 11.50
#